data_f3944a168c96bc68746f120c580b9303
#
_entry.id   f3944a168c96bc68746f120c580b9303
#
_cell.length_a   1.000
_cell.length_b   1.000
_cell.length_c   1.000
_cell.angle_alpha   90.00
_cell.angle_beta   90.00
_cell.angle_gamma   90.00
#
_symmetry.space_group_name_H-M   'P 1'
#
loop_
_entity.id
_entity.type
_entity.pdbx_description
1 polymer ?
#
loop_
_entity_poly.entity_id
_entity_poly.type
_entity_poly.pdbx_seq_one_letter_code
_entity_poly.pdbx_strand_id
1 'polypeptide(L)'
;VFQHYENLPRINPSVTTVQRLDTAEHGDDVYTEVDLCVGFICRQIYEVQNMTWQVDAERHNLRATVDPSRSNLAYGTGSWTFVDCGEQQSCLDFRAEVEPDFWIPPVIGPWVIQRSMRREAIVTSEGIERLAQHPDAR
;
A
#
# COMPACT_ATOMS: atom_id res chain seq x y z
N VAL A 1 -9.32 -8.07 6.70
CA VAL A 1 -8.19 -8.56 5.89
C VAL A 1 -7.06 -7.54 5.92
N PHE A 2 -7.34 -6.31 5.55
CA PHE A 2 -6.32 -5.27 5.41
C PHE A 2 -5.82 -4.70 6.76
N GLN A 3 -6.55 -4.90 7.84
CA GLN A 3 -6.13 -4.49 9.19
C GLN A 3 -5.00 -5.35 9.76
N HIS A 4 -4.80 -6.54 9.20
CA HIS A 4 -3.72 -7.44 9.56
C HIS A 4 -2.57 -7.25 8.58
N TYR A 5 -1.62 -6.36 8.91
CA TYR A 5 -0.51 -5.99 8.01
C TYR A 5 0.34 -7.18 7.58
N GLU A 6 0.40 -8.23 8.39
CA GLU A 6 1.07 -9.49 8.04
C GLU A 6 0.49 -10.16 6.78
N ASN A 7 -0.70 -9.78 6.37
CA ASN A 7 -1.31 -10.26 5.13
C ASN A 7 -0.79 -9.56 3.88
N LEU A 8 -0.06 -8.44 4.00
CA LEU A 8 0.36 -7.65 2.85
C LEU A 8 1.11 -8.46 1.79
N PRO A 9 2.08 -9.34 2.13
CA PRO A 9 2.73 -10.18 1.12
C PRO A 9 1.78 -11.18 0.42
N ARG A 10 0.71 -11.57 1.10
CA ARG A 10 -0.32 -12.45 0.53
C ARG A 10 -1.29 -11.67 -0.36
N ILE A 11 -1.51 -10.39 -0.03
CA ILE A 11 -2.36 -9.48 -0.80
C ILE A 11 -1.65 -9.07 -2.09
N ASN A 12 -0.38 -8.67 -1.97
CA ASN A 12 0.42 -8.21 -3.10
C ASN A 12 1.81 -8.86 -3.07
N PRO A 13 2.14 -9.71 -4.05
CA PRO A 13 3.45 -10.39 -4.09
C PRO A 13 4.65 -9.45 -4.23
N SER A 14 4.45 -8.20 -4.68
CA SER A 14 5.52 -7.20 -4.72
C SER A 14 5.99 -6.80 -3.33
N VAL A 15 5.16 -6.98 -2.31
CA VAL A 15 5.53 -6.76 -0.91
C VAL A 15 6.28 -7.99 -0.41
N THR A 16 7.58 -7.85 -0.21
CA THR A 16 8.46 -8.97 0.18
C THR A 16 8.67 -9.07 1.68
N THR A 17 8.56 -7.96 2.38
CA THR A 17 8.74 -7.90 3.83
C THR A 17 7.71 -6.95 4.44
N VAL A 18 7.15 -7.34 5.57
CA VAL A 18 6.30 -6.48 6.39
C VAL A 18 6.62 -6.73 7.86
N GLN A 19 6.77 -5.66 8.60
CA GLN A 19 7.02 -5.72 10.04
C GLN A 19 6.32 -4.56 10.74
N ARG A 20 5.46 -4.88 11.70
CA ARG A 20 4.93 -3.86 12.60
C ARG A 20 6.03 -3.47 13.57
N LEU A 21 6.31 -2.18 13.64
CA LEU A 21 7.22 -1.59 14.60
C LEU A 21 6.47 -1.21 15.88
N ASP A 22 6.92 -0.20 16.59
CA ASP A 22 6.22 0.26 17.79
C ASP A 22 4.87 0.89 17.45
N THR A 23 3.86 0.67 18.31
CA THR A 23 2.58 1.37 18.20
C THR A 23 2.79 2.82 18.66
N ALA A 24 2.60 3.76 17.73
CA ALA A 24 2.65 5.19 18.04
C ALA A 24 1.34 5.62 18.70
N GLU A 25 1.35 6.76 19.42
CA GLU A 25 0.15 7.33 20.03
C GLU A 25 -0.99 7.54 19.02
N HIS A 26 -0.66 7.73 17.75
CA HIS A 26 -1.57 8.07 16.66
C HIS A 26 -1.51 7.05 15.51
N GLY A 27 -1.45 5.76 15.82
CA GLY A 27 -1.45 4.70 14.81
C GLY A 27 -0.30 3.72 14.97
N ASP A 28 -0.11 2.90 13.96
CA ASP A 28 0.93 1.88 13.92
C ASP A 28 2.04 2.29 12.94
N ASP A 29 3.28 2.14 13.35
CA ASP A 29 4.41 2.22 12.43
C ASP A 29 4.65 0.84 11.81
N VAL A 30 4.64 0.80 10.50
CA VAL A 30 4.80 -0.44 9.73
C VAL A 30 5.96 -0.29 8.75
N TYR A 31 6.92 -1.20 8.83
CA TYR A 31 8.01 -1.31 7.88
C TYR A 31 7.63 -2.25 6.76
N THR A 32 7.84 -1.84 5.52
CA THR A 32 7.63 -2.69 4.34
C THR A 32 8.80 -2.58 3.38
N GLU A 33 9.06 -3.69 2.67
CA GLU A 33 9.93 -3.74 1.51
C GLU A 33 9.10 -4.18 0.31
N VAL A 34 9.20 -3.43 -0.77
CA VAL A 34 8.42 -3.66 -1.99
C VAL A 34 9.36 -3.71 -3.18
N ASP A 35 9.30 -4.79 -3.96
CA ASP A 35 10.05 -4.91 -5.20
C ASP A 35 9.20 -4.43 -6.37
N LEU A 36 9.62 -3.34 -6.99
CA LEU A 36 8.93 -2.75 -8.15
C LEU A 36 9.82 -2.75 -9.38
N CYS A 37 9.24 -3.17 -10.49
CA CYS A 37 9.87 -3.11 -11.79
C CYS A 37 9.07 -2.20 -12.73
N VAL A 38 9.78 -1.27 -13.38
CA VAL A 38 9.24 -0.41 -14.43
C VAL A 38 10.03 -0.73 -15.70
N GLY A 39 9.41 -1.49 -16.60
CA GLY A 39 10.12 -2.05 -17.73
C GLY A 39 11.21 -3.03 -17.28
N PHE A 40 12.46 -2.77 -17.65
CA PHE A 40 13.62 -3.57 -17.26
C PHE A 40 14.35 -3.04 -16.01
N ILE A 41 13.88 -1.92 -15.45
CA ILE A 41 14.49 -1.30 -14.27
C ILE A 41 13.70 -1.72 -13.05
N CYS A 42 14.37 -2.42 -12.13
CA CYS A 42 13.79 -2.87 -10.87
C CYS A 42 14.43 -2.14 -9.71
N ARG A 43 13.61 -1.73 -8.74
CA ARG A 43 14.05 -1.09 -7.51
C ARG A 43 13.33 -1.71 -6.31
N GLN A 44 14.06 -1.88 -5.23
CA GLN A 44 13.46 -2.18 -3.95
C GLN A 44 13.14 -0.85 -3.25
N ILE A 45 11.88 -0.70 -2.86
CA ILE A 45 11.43 0.39 -2.03
C ILE A 45 11.32 -0.13 -0.61
N TYR A 46 12.02 0.50 0.32
CA TYR A 46 11.83 0.27 1.74
C TYR A 46 11.25 1.51 2.37
N GLU A 47 10.27 1.33 3.23
CA GLU A 47 9.58 2.45 3.85
C GLU A 47 9.03 2.09 5.23
N VAL A 48 9.04 3.07 6.11
CA VAL A 48 8.27 3.05 7.34
C VAL A 48 7.09 3.99 7.15
N GLN A 49 5.89 3.46 7.33
CA GLN A 49 4.65 4.23 7.20
C GLN A 49 3.94 4.26 8.55
N ASN A 50 3.45 5.43 8.91
CA ASN A 50 2.48 5.55 9.99
C ASN A 50 1.09 5.25 9.43
N MET A 51 0.44 4.22 9.97
CA MET A 51 -0.87 3.74 9.54
C MET A 51 -1.91 4.14 10.57
N THR A 52 -2.94 4.85 10.14
CA THR A 52 -4.02 5.32 11.00
C THR A 52 -5.36 4.87 10.45
N TRP A 53 -6.16 4.18 11.27
CA TRP A 53 -7.51 3.77 10.95
C TRP A 53 -8.53 4.74 11.53
N GLN A 54 -9.48 5.15 10.71
CA GLN A 54 -10.67 5.88 11.12
C GLN A 54 -11.90 5.07 10.70
N VAL A 55 -12.70 4.67 11.67
CA VAL A 55 -13.89 3.86 11.44
C VAL A 55 -15.11 4.63 11.92
N ASP A 56 -16.06 4.86 11.03
CA ASP A 56 -17.41 5.34 11.37
C ASP A 56 -18.47 4.31 10.90
N ALA A 57 -19.75 4.62 11.08
CA ALA A 57 -20.84 3.68 10.81
C ALA A 57 -20.94 3.24 9.33
N GLU A 58 -20.41 4.04 8.40
CA GLU A 58 -20.59 3.81 6.97
C GLU A 58 -19.26 3.63 6.23
N ARG A 59 -18.12 3.96 6.87
CA ARG A 59 -16.86 4.15 6.17
C ARG A 59 -15.69 3.71 7.03
N HIS A 60 -14.80 2.93 6.43
CA HIS A 60 -13.49 2.59 7.01
C HIS A 60 -12.43 3.27 6.19
N ASN A 61 -11.61 4.10 6.80
CA ASN A 61 -10.53 4.82 6.13
C ASN A 61 -9.19 4.48 6.78
N LEU A 62 -8.26 3.99 5.96
CA LEU A 62 -6.87 3.81 6.33
C LEU A 62 -6.04 4.91 5.68
N ARG A 63 -5.26 5.62 6.48
CA ARG A 63 -4.26 6.57 6.02
C ARG A 63 -2.88 6.06 6.32
N ALA A 64 -2.00 6.20 5.35
CA ALA A 64 -0.58 5.90 5.48
C ALA A 64 0.24 7.15 5.18
N THR A 65 1.21 7.44 6.04
CA THR A 65 2.15 8.55 5.84
C THR A 65 3.56 8.01 5.98
N VAL A 66 4.38 8.20 4.96
CA VAL A 66 5.77 7.74 4.95
C VAL A 66 6.62 8.62 5.85
N ASP A 67 7.48 7.98 6.64
CA ASP A 67 8.56 8.65 7.37
C ASP A 67 9.80 8.69 6.48
N PRO A 68 10.16 9.85 5.91
CA PRO A 68 11.29 9.94 4.97
C PRO A 68 12.64 9.59 5.59
N SER A 69 12.78 9.78 6.91
CA SER A 69 14.05 9.49 7.61
C SER A 69 14.38 8.01 7.71
N ARG A 70 13.35 7.13 7.52
CA ARG A 70 13.48 5.67 7.60
C ARG A 70 13.06 4.98 6.30
N SER A 71 13.08 5.71 5.18
CA SER A 71 12.58 5.23 3.89
C SER A 71 13.47 5.71 2.76
N ASN A 72 13.38 5.07 1.60
CA ASN A 72 13.98 5.61 0.37
C ASN A 72 12.96 6.38 -0.49
N LEU A 73 11.94 6.89 0.16
CA LEU A 73 10.99 7.86 -0.39
C LEU A 73 11.17 9.19 0.33
N ALA A 74 11.23 10.27 -0.44
CA ALA A 74 11.29 11.62 0.11
C ALA A 74 9.94 12.08 0.64
N TYR A 75 8.86 11.55 0.07
CA TYR A 75 7.48 11.83 0.44
C TYR A 75 6.59 10.67 0.05
N GLY A 76 5.60 10.39 0.87
CA GLY A 76 4.58 9.41 0.52
C GLY A 76 3.36 9.54 1.40
N THR A 77 2.19 9.53 0.76
CA THR A 77 0.88 9.42 1.43
C THR A 77 0.01 8.44 0.66
N GLY A 78 -0.81 7.72 1.40
CA GLY A 78 -1.82 6.82 0.83
C GLY A 78 -3.10 6.88 1.63
N SER A 79 -4.22 6.63 0.96
CA SER A 79 -5.53 6.57 1.57
C SER A 79 -6.33 5.45 0.91
N TRP A 80 -6.88 4.57 1.74
CA TRP A 80 -7.79 3.51 1.33
C TRP A 80 -9.11 3.73 2.05
N THR A 81 -10.18 3.99 1.30
CA THR A 81 -11.52 4.18 1.84
C THR A 81 -12.42 3.05 1.40
N PHE A 82 -12.95 2.31 2.37
CA PHE A 82 -13.87 1.20 2.15
C PHE A 82 -15.28 1.64 2.52
N VAL A 83 -16.22 1.45 1.61
CA VAL A 83 -17.64 1.74 1.82
C VAL A 83 -18.50 0.59 1.32
N ASP A 84 -19.65 0.35 1.97
CA ASP A 84 -20.64 -0.56 1.44
C ASP A 84 -21.27 0.03 0.17
N CYS A 85 -21.29 -0.73 -0.91
CA CYS A 85 -21.86 -0.27 -2.20
C CYS A 85 -22.85 -1.26 -2.82
N GLY A 86 -23.31 -2.24 -2.05
CA GLY A 86 -24.29 -3.25 -2.47
C GLY A 86 -24.38 -4.39 -1.46
N GLU A 87 -25.26 -5.35 -1.70
CA GLU A 87 -25.36 -6.53 -0.85
C GLU A 87 -24.07 -7.35 -0.88
N GLN A 88 -23.40 -7.47 0.27
CA GLN A 88 -22.14 -8.21 0.44
C GLN A 88 -21.01 -7.69 -0.46
N GLN A 89 -21.07 -6.41 -0.85
CA GLN A 89 -20.05 -5.77 -1.67
C GLN A 89 -19.52 -4.52 -0.98
N SER A 90 -18.20 -4.36 -1.05
CA SER A 90 -17.50 -3.16 -0.60
C SER A 90 -16.81 -2.50 -1.79
N CYS A 91 -16.89 -1.19 -1.85
CA CYS A 91 -16.14 -0.41 -2.81
C CYS A 91 -14.92 0.19 -2.13
N LEU A 92 -13.81 0.20 -2.84
CA LEU A 92 -12.54 0.75 -2.38
C LEU A 92 -12.15 1.95 -3.24
N ASP A 93 -11.96 3.10 -2.59
CA ASP A 93 -11.29 4.26 -3.18
C ASP A 93 -9.87 4.31 -2.66
N PHE A 94 -8.91 4.27 -3.58
CA PHE A 94 -7.48 4.32 -3.28
C PHE A 94 -6.85 5.55 -3.90
N ARG A 95 -6.09 6.29 -3.08
CA ARG A 95 -5.29 7.45 -3.52
C ARG A 95 -3.90 7.37 -2.94
N ALA A 96 -2.90 7.66 -3.75
CA ALA A 96 -1.52 7.70 -3.31
C ALA A 96 -0.73 8.77 -4.03
N GLU A 97 0.21 9.37 -3.30
CA GLU A 97 1.23 10.27 -3.84
C GLU A 97 2.56 9.83 -3.27
N VAL A 98 3.56 9.67 -4.13
CA VAL A 98 4.91 9.29 -3.73
C VAL A 98 5.96 10.11 -4.47
N GLU A 99 7.05 10.41 -3.77
CA GLU A 99 8.24 11.04 -4.34
C GLU A 99 9.45 10.20 -3.94
N PRO A 100 10.12 9.56 -4.92
CA PRO A 100 11.31 8.75 -4.64
C PRO A 100 12.49 9.63 -4.19
N ASP A 101 13.31 9.08 -3.28
CA ASP A 101 14.57 9.68 -2.83
C ASP A 101 15.76 8.98 -3.50
N PHE A 102 15.60 8.63 -4.77
CA PHE A 102 16.64 8.05 -5.59
C PHE A 102 16.48 8.52 -7.03
N TRP A 103 17.58 8.44 -7.79
CA TRP A 103 17.59 8.88 -9.18
C TRP A 103 16.76 7.96 -10.06
N ILE A 104 15.90 8.56 -10.88
CA ILE A 104 15.09 7.87 -11.90
C ILE A 104 15.64 8.27 -13.27
N PRO A 105 15.93 7.26 -14.16
CA PRO A 105 16.38 7.58 -15.51
C PRO A 105 15.38 8.48 -16.25
N PRO A 106 15.83 9.50 -17.01
CA PRO A 106 14.94 10.41 -17.74
C PRO A 106 14.04 9.73 -18.78
N VAL A 107 14.39 8.50 -19.21
CA VAL A 107 13.59 7.70 -20.14
C VAL A 107 12.31 7.18 -19.49
N ILE A 108 12.23 7.19 -18.15
CA ILE A 108 11.04 6.81 -17.41
C ILE A 108 10.24 8.08 -17.13
N GLY A 109 9.19 8.29 -17.92
CA GLY A 109 8.30 9.43 -17.74
C GLY A 109 7.32 9.23 -16.57
N PRO A 110 6.70 10.33 -16.09
CA PRO A 110 5.71 10.26 -15.00
C PRO A 110 4.55 9.31 -15.31
N TRP A 111 4.14 9.19 -16.57
CA TRP A 111 3.06 8.30 -16.97
C TRP A 111 3.39 6.82 -16.77
N VAL A 112 4.66 6.44 -16.92
CA VAL A 112 5.12 5.06 -16.68
C VAL A 112 5.03 4.73 -15.20
N ILE A 113 5.42 5.67 -14.35
CA ILE A 113 5.33 5.53 -12.89
C ILE A 113 3.86 5.43 -12.47
N GLN A 114 3.00 6.29 -12.98
CA GLN A 114 1.57 6.25 -12.69
C GLN A 114 0.93 4.93 -13.12
N ARG A 115 1.33 4.41 -14.27
CA ARG A 115 0.85 3.11 -14.77
C ARG A 115 1.27 1.98 -13.84
N SER A 116 2.50 2.00 -13.36
CA SER A 116 3.01 1.02 -12.41
C SER A 116 2.24 1.09 -11.09
N MET A 117 2.00 2.28 -10.55
CA MET A 117 1.22 2.49 -9.34
C MET A 117 -0.22 2.00 -9.49
N ARG A 118 -0.84 2.27 -10.63
CA ARG A 118 -2.19 1.78 -10.93
C ARG A 118 -2.24 0.25 -10.95
N ARG A 119 -1.25 -0.38 -11.56
CA ARG A 119 -1.12 -1.83 -11.59
C ARG A 119 -1.01 -2.41 -10.18
N GLU A 120 -0.16 -1.81 -9.34
CA GLU A 120 0.00 -2.24 -7.94
C GLU A 120 -1.31 -2.08 -7.15
N ALA A 121 -2.06 -1.01 -7.39
CA ALA A 121 -3.36 -0.80 -6.76
C ALA A 121 -4.38 -1.88 -7.18
N ILE A 122 -4.40 -2.25 -8.45
CA ILE A 122 -5.27 -3.32 -8.96
C ILE A 122 -4.89 -4.67 -8.33
N VAL A 123 -3.60 -5.02 -8.34
CA VAL A 123 -3.10 -6.26 -7.75
C VAL A 123 -3.45 -6.33 -6.26
N THR A 124 -3.30 -5.22 -5.55
CA THR A 124 -3.65 -5.13 -4.13
C THR A 124 -5.15 -5.34 -3.92
N SER A 125 -5.99 -4.70 -4.73
CA SER A 125 -7.45 -4.84 -4.63
C SER A 125 -7.90 -6.28 -4.88
N GLU A 126 -7.36 -6.92 -5.91
CA GLU A 126 -7.64 -8.32 -6.22
C GLU A 126 -7.16 -9.26 -5.10
N GLY A 127 -6.02 -8.96 -4.51
CA GLY A 127 -5.49 -9.70 -3.36
C GLY A 127 -6.37 -9.59 -2.12
N ILE A 128 -6.89 -8.41 -1.83
CA ILE A 128 -7.83 -8.19 -0.73
C ILE A 128 -9.10 -9.02 -0.96
N GLU A 129 -9.67 -8.97 -2.16
CA GLU A 129 -10.86 -9.72 -2.52
C GLU A 129 -10.64 -11.23 -2.39
N ARG A 130 -9.53 -11.73 -2.91
CA ARG A 130 -9.18 -13.15 -2.82
C ARG A 130 -9.09 -13.62 -1.37
N LEU A 131 -8.43 -12.87 -0.49
CA LEU A 131 -8.31 -13.23 0.92
C LEU A 131 -9.62 -13.08 1.69
N ALA A 132 -10.46 -12.12 1.31
CA ALA A 132 -11.79 -11.96 1.91
C ALA A 132 -12.70 -13.14 1.59
N GLN A 133 -12.61 -13.68 0.37
CA GLN A 133 -13.39 -14.84 -0.06
C GLN A 133 -12.81 -16.17 0.42
N HIS A 134 -11.50 -16.25 0.52
CA HIS A 134 -10.77 -17.48 0.88
C HIS A 134 -9.67 -17.18 1.91
N PRO A 135 -10.04 -17.00 3.19
CA PRO A 135 -9.07 -16.61 4.23
C PRO A 135 -7.91 -17.59 4.40
N ASP A 136 -8.15 -18.87 4.11
CA ASP A 136 -7.18 -19.96 4.27
C ASP A 136 -6.36 -20.23 2.99
N ALA A 137 -6.63 -19.52 1.90
CA ALA A 137 -5.86 -19.67 0.67
C ALA A 137 -4.45 -19.09 0.84
N ARG A 138 -3.46 -19.89 0.54
CA ARG A 138 -2.02 -19.52 0.58
C ARG A 138 -1.53 -19.08 -0.78
#